data_d28da74ed700bbc453284cec0825486b
#
_entry.id   d28da74ed700bbc453284cec0825486b
#
_cell.length_a   1.000
_cell.length_b   1.000
_cell.length_c   1.000
_cell.angle_alpha   90.00
_cell.angle_beta   90.00
_cell.angle_gamma   90.00
#
_symmetry.space_group_name_H-M   'P 1'
#
loop_
_entity.id
_entity.type
_entity.pdbx_description
1 polymer ?
#
loop_
_entity_poly.entity_id
_entity_poly.type
_entity_poly.pdbx_seq_one_letter_code
_entity_poly.pdbx_strand_id
1 'polypeptide(L)'
;QDEVNLDLTSGRCDAALAAAVAFTDYADKSGEAVVLTGPTFSGGAFGNGVGVGLRQAGDDAIGKRDAELMKDFNRAINQARKDGVISRIATKWFGFDASM
;
A
#
# COMPACT_ATOMS: atom_id res chain seq x y z
N GLN A 1 -9.08 -9.54 2.29
CA GLN A 1 -9.17 -8.53 3.37
C GLN A 1 -10.54 -8.51 4.04
N ASP A 2 -11.64 -8.60 3.32
CA ASP A 2 -13.00 -8.57 3.89
C ASP A 2 -13.26 -9.72 4.85
N GLU A 3 -12.79 -10.94 4.54
CA GLU A 3 -12.88 -12.09 5.44
C GLU A 3 -12.10 -11.87 6.74
N VAL A 4 -10.89 -11.32 6.66
CA VAL A 4 -10.07 -10.98 7.83
C VAL A 4 -10.77 -9.94 8.69
N ASN A 5 -11.33 -8.91 8.08
CA ASN A 5 -12.09 -7.87 8.78
C ASN A 5 -13.30 -8.45 9.50
N LEU A 6 -14.04 -9.35 8.83
CA LEU A 6 -15.20 -10.01 9.42
C LEU A 6 -14.81 -10.92 10.60
N ASP A 7 -13.76 -11.70 10.46
CA ASP A 7 -13.25 -12.59 11.52
C ASP A 7 -12.82 -11.79 12.75
N LEU A 8 -12.19 -10.63 12.55
CA LEU A 8 -11.78 -9.76 13.63
C LEU A 8 -12.98 -9.15 14.37
N THR A 9 -13.95 -8.60 13.65
CA THR A 9 -15.13 -7.95 14.27
C THR A 9 -16.14 -8.93 14.85
N SER A 10 -16.19 -10.16 14.34
CA SER A 10 -17.05 -11.23 14.88
C SER A 10 -16.44 -11.97 16.08
N GLY A 11 -15.19 -11.66 16.44
CA GLY A 11 -14.49 -12.32 17.54
C GLY A 11 -13.93 -13.71 17.22
N ARG A 12 -13.86 -14.08 15.94
CA ARG A 12 -13.22 -15.34 15.53
C ARG A 12 -11.70 -15.30 15.69
N CYS A 13 -11.11 -14.12 15.59
CA CYS A 13 -9.72 -13.87 15.94
C CYS A 13 -9.61 -12.64 16.82
N ASP A 14 -8.56 -12.60 17.64
CA ASP A 14 -8.31 -11.52 18.59
C ASP A 14 -7.49 -10.38 17.98
N ALA A 15 -6.69 -10.70 16.96
CA ALA A 15 -5.83 -9.76 16.26
C ALA A 15 -5.59 -10.20 14.82
N ALA A 16 -5.30 -9.24 13.95
CA ALA A 16 -4.95 -9.51 12.56
C ALA A 16 -3.73 -8.70 12.14
N LEU A 17 -2.93 -9.26 11.26
CA LEU A 17 -1.75 -8.63 10.69
C LEU A 17 -1.98 -8.41 9.19
N ALA A 18 -1.96 -7.16 8.77
CA ALA A 18 -2.07 -6.79 7.36
C ALA A 18 -1.47 -5.41 7.11
N ALA A 19 -1.58 -4.91 5.88
CA ALA A 19 -1.12 -3.57 5.54
C ALA A 19 -1.86 -2.51 6.38
N ALA A 20 -1.11 -1.64 7.05
CA ALA A 20 -1.68 -0.58 7.89
C ALA A 20 -2.66 0.31 7.12
N VAL A 21 -2.38 0.60 5.86
CA VAL A 21 -3.27 1.39 4.98
C VAL A 21 -4.66 0.77 4.85
N ALA A 22 -4.74 -0.56 4.66
CA ALA A 22 -6.01 -1.26 4.54
C ALA A 22 -6.81 -1.24 5.85
N PHE A 23 -6.13 -1.38 6.98
CA PHE A 23 -6.79 -1.34 8.28
C PHE A 23 -7.16 0.06 8.75
N THR A 24 -6.45 1.11 8.34
CA THR A 24 -6.79 2.50 8.70
C THR A 24 -8.20 2.83 8.25
N ASP A 25 -8.51 2.59 6.97
CA ASP A 25 -9.86 2.84 6.44
C ASP A 25 -10.94 2.01 7.15
N TYR A 26 -10.63 0.75 7.44
CA TYR A 26 -11.56 -0.13 8.13
C TYR A 26 -11.77 0.26 9.59
N ALA A 27 -10.72 0.65 10.31
CA ALA A 27 -10.83 1.12 11.69
C ALA A 27 -11.72 2.36 11.78
N ASP A 28 -11.53 3.33 10.88
CA ASP A 28 -12.35 4.54 10.83
C ASP A 28 -13.83 4.23 10.56
N LYS A 29 -14.12 3.25 9.70
CA LYS A 29 -15.48 2.83 9.35
C LYS A 29 -16.13 1.89 10.37
N SER A 30 -15.36 1.23 11.21
CA SER A 30 -15.84 0.21 12.16
C SER A 30 -16.47 0.79 13.43
N GLY A 31 -16.41 2.10 13.63
CA GLY A 31 -16.96 2.74 14.82
C GLY A 31 -16.25 2.33 16.12
N GLU A 32 -14.92 2.31 16.08
CA GLU A 32 -14.06 1.93 17.21
C GLU A 32 -14.04 0.43 17.56
N ALA A 33 -14.68 -0.42 16.76
CA ALA A 33 -14.64 -1.86 16.97
C ALA A 33 -13.26 -2.47 16.73
N VAL A 34 -12.39 -1.79 15.95
CA VAL A 34 -11.04 -2.20 15.61
C VAL A 34 -10.11 -1.00 15.78
N VAL A 35 -8.93 -1.26 16.33
CA VAL A 35 -7.88 -0.25 16.51
C VAL A 35 -6.55 -0.74 15.97
N LEU A 36 -5.82 0.14 15.28
CA LEU A 36 -4.43 -0.15 14.90
C LEU A 36 -3.52 0.02 16.11
N THR A 37 -2.64 -0.94 16.33
CA THR A 37 -1.70 -0.92 17.46
C THR A 37 -0.35 -1.49 17.06
N GLY A 38 0.68 -1.14 17.80
CA GLY A 38 2.04 -1.59 17.57
C GLY A 38 2.80 -0.74 16.55
N PRO A 39 4.10 -1.00 16.40
CA PRO A 39 4.91 -0.31 15.41
C PRO A 39 4.57 -0.77 13.98
N THR A 40 4.66 0.14 13.03
CA THR A 40 4.66 -0.22 11.62
C THR A 40 6.03 -0.75 11.21
N PHE A 41 6.05 -1.73 10.34
CA PHE A 41 7.28 -2.33 9.84
C PHE A 41 7.10 -2.77 8.39
N SER A 42 8.22 -2.92 7.69
CA SER A 42 8.26 -3.32 6.28
C SER A 42 9.56 -4.06 5.98
N GLY A 43 9.65 -4.64 4.80
CA GLY A 43 10.83 -5.38 4.35
C GLY A 43 10.75 -6.87 4.63
N GLY A 44 11.66 -7.62 4.06
CA GLY A 44 11.72 -9.08 4.18
C GLY A 44 10.41 -9.75 3.77
N ALA A 45 9.88 -10.59 4.63
CA ALA A 45 8.63 -11.32 4.39
C ALA A 45 7.38 -10.43 4.30
N PHE A 46 7.46 -9.19 4.78
CA PHE A 46 6.33 -8.25 4.79
C PHE A 46 6.26 -7.36 3.54
N GLY A 47 7.20 -7.54 2.60
CA GLY A 47 7.25 -6.79 1.36
C GLY A 47 7.83 -5.39 1.49
N ASN A 48 8.05 -4.75 0.36
CA ASN A 48 8.72 -3.47 0.25
C ASN A 48 7.77 -2.30 -0.07
N GLY A 49 6.48 -2.51 0.10
CA GLY A 49 5.46 -1.50 -0.16
C GLY A 49 4.56 -1.86 -1.35
N VAL A 50 3.83 -0.87 -1.83
CA VAL A 50 2.91 -0.98 -2.97
C VAL A 50 3.61 -0.52 -4.23
N GLY A 51 3.42 -1.24 -5.32
CA GLY A 51 3.97 -0.92 -6.63
C GLY A 51 2.93 -0.87 -7.73
N VAL A 52 3.32 -0.35 -8.87
CA VAL A 52 2.52 -0.39 -10.10
C VAL A 52 2.83 -1.68 -10.85
N GLY A 53 1.79 -2.48 -11.12
CA GLY A 53 1.93 -3.68 -11.95
C GLY A 53 1.77 -3.36 -13.42
N LEU A 54 2.74 -3.77 -14.23
CA LEU A 54 2.71 -3.67 -15.68
C LEU A 54 2.89 -5.06 -16.30
N ARG A 55 2.55 -5.20 -17.56
CA ARG A 55 2.84 -6.45 -18.29
C ARG A 55 4.34 -6.67 -18.33
N GLN A 56 4.74 -7.93 -18.26
CA GLN A 56 6.15 -8.27 -18.44
C GLN A 56 6.60 -7.88 -19.85
N ALA A 57 7.67 -7.12 -19.94
CA ALA A 57 8.23 -6.70 -21.21
C ALA A 57 8.71 -7.91 -22.04
N GLY A 58 8.38 -7.90 -23.33
CA GLY A 58 8.85 -8.86 -24.31
C GLY A 58 9.68 -8.18 -25.40
N ASP A 59 10.10 -8.94 -26.39
CA ASP A 59 10.93 -8.42 -27.51
C ASP A 59 10.10 -7.81 -28.64
N ASP A 60 8.79 -7.98 -28.63
CA ASP A 60 7.89 -7.39 -29.63
C ASP A 60 7.65 -5.88 -29.40
N ALA A 61 6.93 -5.26 -30.32
CA ALA A 61 6.64 -3.82 -30.24
C ALA A 61 5.86 -3.43 -28.98
N ILE A 62 4.96 -4.30 -28.51
CA ILE A 62 4.17 -4.06 -27.28
C ILE A 62 5.09 -4.14 -26.07
N GLY A 63 5.94 -5.14 -25.98
CA GLY A 63 6.89 -5.30 -24.88
C GLY A 63 7.87 -4.13 -24.78
N LYS A 64 8.37 -3.63 -25.92
CA LYS A 64 9.24 -2.44 -25.95
C LYS A 64 8.52 -1.19 -25.45
N ARG A 65 7.27 -0.99 -25.86
CA ARG A 65 6.43 0.12 -25.37
C ARG A 65 6.17 0.00 -23.87
N ASP A 66 5.88 -1.18 -23.37
CA ASP A 66 5.63 -1.40 -21.96
C ASP A 66 6.91 -1.22 -21.11
N ALA A 67 8.08 -1.53 -21.66
CA ALA A 67 9.37 -1.23 -21.02
C ALA A 67 9.61 0.29 -20.90
N GLU A 68 9.27 1.07 -21.93
CA GLU A 68 9.34 2.53 -21.86
C GLU A 68 8.33 3.09 -20.83
N LEU A 69 7.12 2.54 -20.80
CA LEU A 69 6.11 2.92 -19.81
C LEU A 69 6.59 2.66 -18.37
N MET A 70 7.27 1.54 -18.11
CA MET A 70 7.86 1.24 -16.82
C MET A 70 8.90 2.30 -16.41
N LYS A 71 9.77 2.71 -17.34
CA LYS A 71 10.75 3.78 -17.07
C LYS A 71 10.06 5.10 -16.74
N ASP A 72 8.99 5.44 -17.42
CA ASP A 72 8.23 6.66 -17.18
C ASP A 72 7.54 6.64 -15.81
N PHE A 73 6.94 5.52 -15.42
CA PHE A 73 6.39 5.36 -14.07
C PHE A 73 7.45 5.49 -12.99
N ASN A 74 8.59 4.80 -13.15
CA ASN A 74 9.68 4.88 -12.18
C ASN A 74 10.22 6.31 -12.03
N ARG A 75 10.37 7.04 -13.14
CA ARG A 75 10.79 8.44 -13.12
C ARG A 75 9.79 9.32 -12.38
N ALA A 76 8.50 9.17 -12.69
CA ALA A 76 7.43 9.94 -12.06
C ALA A 76 7.32 9.66 -10.55
N ILE A 77 7.41 8.38 -10.15
CA ILE A 77 7.38 7.99 -8.74
C ILE A 77 8.57 8.56 -7.99
N ASN A 78 9.78 8.46 -8.56
CA ASN A 78 10.99 9.02 -7.95
C ASN A 78 10.92 10.55 -7.82
N GLN A 79 10.36 11.23 -8.81
CA GLN A 79 10.16 12.68 -8.75
C GLN A 79 9.14 13.05 -7.67
N ALA A 80 8.00 12.35 -7.62
CA ALA A 80 6.98 12.56 -6.60
C ALA A 80 7.49 12.32 -5.17
N ARG A 81 8.40 11.34 -4.99
CA ARG A 81 9.09 11.14 -3.70
C ARG A 81 9.98 12.33 -3.35
N LYS A 82 10.82 12.78 -4.26
CA LYS A 82 11.72 13.94 -4.04
C LYS A 82 10.96 15.21 -3.71
N ASP A 83 9.83 15.41 -4.35
CA ASP A 83 8.99 16.59 -4.16
C ASP A 83 8.11 16.50 -2.90
N GLY A 84 8.15 15.40 -2.17
CA GLY A 84 7.34 15.16 -0.97
C GLY A 84 5.84 14.98 -1.25
N VAL A 85 5.44 14.79 -2.51
CA VAL A 85 4.04 14.63 -2.90
C VAL A 85 3.44 13.36 -2.31
N ILE A 86 4.17 12.24 -2.38
CA ILE A 86 3.69 10.95 -1.86
C ILE A 86 3.51 11.04 -0.34
N SER A 87 4.49 11.56 0.38
CA SER A 87 4.41 11.75 1.83
C SER A 87 3.22 12.63 2.23
N ARG A 88 3.02 13.75 1.53
CA ARG A 88 1.92 14.66 1.81
C ARG A 88 0.55 14.02 1.57
N ILE A 89 0.39 13.29 0.47
CA ILE A 89 -0.85 12.60 0.15
C ILE A 89 -1.09 11.46 1.15
N ALA A 90 -0.07 10.66 1.45
CA ALA A 90 -0.18 9.57 2.42
C ALA A 90 -0.62 10.09 3.80
N THR A 91 0.03 11.13 4.30
CA THR A 91 -0.32 11.75 5.59
C THR A 91 -1.75 12.30 5.59
N LYS A 92 -2.17 12.91 4.48
CA LYS A 92 -3.54 13.45 4.36
C LYS A 92 -4.61 12.35 4.46
N TRP A 93 -4.39 11.22 3.79
CA TRP A 93 -5.42 10.18 3.66
C TRP A 93 -5.34 9.08 4.71
N PHE A 94 -4.15 8.78 5.23
CA PHE A 94 -3.93 7.68 6.18
C PHE A 94 -3.58 8.16 7.59
N GLY A 95 -3.28 9.45 7.77
CA GLY A 95 -2.85 9.99 9.04
C GLY A 95 -1.39 9.70 9.39
N PHE A 96 -0.65 9.02 8.52
CA PHE A 96 0.78 8.74 8.68
C PHE A 96 1.49 8.73 7.33
N ASP A 97 2.81 8.89 7.35
CA ASP A 97 3.64 8.86 6.13
C ASP A 97 3.89 7.41 5.70
N ALA A 98 3.24 7.00 4.62
CA ALA A 98 3.40 5.69 4.02
C ALA A 98 4.37 5.71 2.81
N SER A 99 5.18 6.74 2.65
CA SER A 99 6.03 6.97 1.46
C SER A 99 7.38 6.25 1.49
N MET A 100 7.55 5.29 2.28
CA MET A 100 8.82 4.62 2.53
C MET A 100 9.72 4.39 1.33
#